data_3ce4fab66b4aec57b1a5c2ba07679612
#
_entry.id   3ce4fab66b4aec57b1a5c2ba07679612
#
_cell.length_a   1.000
_cell.length_b   1.000
_cell.length_c   1.000
_cell.angle_alpha   90.00
_cell.angle_beta   90.00
_cell.angle_gamma   90.00
#
_symmetry.space_group_name_H-M   'P 1'
#
loop_
_entity.id
_entity.type
_entity.pdbx_description
1 polymer ?
#
loop_
_entity_poly.entity_id
_entity_poly.type
_entity_poly.pdbx_seq_one_letter_code
_entity_poly.pdbx_strand_id
1 'polypeptide(L)'
;MRIYITGDTHRDFDRLYYFCEENHTTKDDIMIILGDAGINYYLLGMDDNLKDELNSMPITLFCIHGNHEERPYNIPTYTEQKWHSGTVYVESKYPSLIFAKDGEIYDFNGQKYIVIGGAYSVDKYYRQIRGWQWFASEQPTDEIKIFVEQQLDSVDWKIDGVLSHTTPKEYEPTWAFLSGIDQSKVDKTTEIWLDTIEQRLTYKHWYAGHFHVDSQEGPIKIMFKKIEKLADTF
;
A
#
# COMPACT_ATOMS: atom_id res chain seq x y z
N MET A 1 2.65 -6.38 20.33
CA MET A 1 2.47 -6.12 18.89
C MET A 1 3.35 -4.94 18.51
N ARG A 2 4.33 -5.15 17.66
CA ARG A 2 5.16 -4.10 17.05
C ARG A 2 4.68 -3.91 15.62
N ILE A 3 4.68 -2.69 15.12
CA ILE A 3 4.20 -2.39 13.77
C ILE A 3 5.35 -1.74 13.01
N TYR A 4 5.68 -2.29 11.88
CA TYR A 4 6.73 -1.84 10.99
C TYR A 4 6.16 -1.47 9.64
N ILE A 5 6.87 -0.65 8.88
CA ILE A 5 6.44 -0.14 7.59
C ILE A 5 7.60 -0.12 6.60
N THR A 6 7.32 -0.48 5.37
CA THR A 6 8.26 -0.45 4.24
C THR A 6 7.52 -0.14 2.95
N GLY A 7 8.25 0.24 1.91
CA GLY A 7 7.70 0.41 0.56
C GLY A 7 7.63 -0.89 -0.24
N ASP A 8 7.51 -0.72 -1.53
CA ASP A 8 7.35 -1.74 -2.56
C ASP A 8 8.31 -2.91 -2.43
N THR A 9 7.80 -4.13 -2.56
CA THR A 9 8.64 -5.34 -2.56
C THR A 9 8.79 -5.95 -3.94
N HIS A 10 7.81 -5.80 -4.82
CA HIS A 10 7.83 -6.39 -6.17
C HIS A 10 8.24 -7.87 -6.16
N ARG A 11 7.69 -8.66 -5.23
CA ARG A 11 7.99 -10.09 -5.04
C ARG A 11 9.39 -10.39 -4.47
N ASP A 12 10.20 -9.37 -4.17
CA ASP A 12 11.49 -9.50 -3.47
C ASP A 12 11.29 -9.23 -1.98
N PHE A 13 11.21 -10.30 -1.19
CA PHE A 13 10.98 -10.24 0.25
C PHE A 13 12.24 -10.54 1.08
N ASP A 14 13.40 -10.68 0.46
CA ASP A 14 14.65 -11.05 1.15
C ASP A 14 14.93 -10.14 2.34
N ARG A 15 14.76 -8.81 2.16
CA ARG A 15 14.98 -7.84 3.24
C ARG A 15 14.04 -8.04 4.44
N LEU A 16 12.82 -8.57 4.20
CA LEU A 16 11.87 -8.84 5.26
C LEU A 16 12.25 -10.10 6.04
N TYR A 17 12.77 -11.13 5.37
CA TYR A 17 13.28 -12.33 6.04
C TYR A 17 14.43 -11.98 6.99
N TYR A 18 15.44 -11.25 6.50
CA TYR A 18 16.55 -10.78 7.35
C TYR A 18 16.08 -9.92 8.51
N PHE A 19 15.14 -9.00 8.23
CA PHE A 19 14.56 -8.16 9.27
C PHE A 19 13.85 -8.98 10.36
N CYS A 20 13.06 -9.97 9.96
CA CYS A 20 12.35 -10.83 10.91
C CYS A 20 13.32 -11.63 11.79
N GLU A 21 14.39 -12.15 11.21
CA GLU A 21 15.43 -12.87 11.95
C GLU A 21 16.15 -11.96 12.96
N GLU A 22 16.63 -10.81 12.51
CA GLU A 22 17.36 -9.85 13.36
C GLU A 22 16.49 -9.27 14.49
N ASN A 23 15.20 -9.04 14.23
CA ASN A 23 14.30 -8.43 15.19
C ASN A 23 13.47 -9.45 16.00
N HIS A 24 13.64 -10.75 15.77
CA HIS A 24 12.88 -11.81 16.43
C HIS A 24 11.38 -11.51 16.42
N THR A 25 10.85 -11.26 15.23
CA THR A 25 9.42 -10.99 15.05
C THR A 25 8.56 -12.22 15.31
N THR A 26 7.29 -12.00 15.53
CA THR A 26 6.28 -13.05 15.67
C THR A 26 5.04 -12.71 14.84
N LYS A 27 4.12 -13.66 14.69
CA LYS A 27 2.85 -13.40 13.98
C LYS A 27 1.99 -12.29 14.60
N ASP A 28 2.27 -11.90 15.85
CA ASP A 28 1.61 -10.76 16.49
C ASP A 28 2.19 -9.40 16.02
N ASP A 29 3.34 -9.41 15.37
CA ASP A 29 3.92 -8.20 14.79
C ASP A 29 3.42 -8.00 13.36
N ILE A 30 3.33 -6.77 12.93
CA ILE A 30 2.78 -6.38 11.63
C ILE A 30 3.87 -5.70 10.80
N MET A 31 3.98 -6.10 9.53
CA MET A 31 4.72 -5.38 8.50
C MET A 31 3.74 -4.77 7.51
N ILE A 32 3.65 -3.45 7.48
CA ILE A 32 2.89 -2.70 6.49
C ILE A 32 3.74 -2.57 5.22
N ILE A 33 3.19 -3.00 4.08
CA ILE A 33 3.79 -2.83 2.75
C ILE A 33 2.96 -1.80 1.99
N LEU A 34 3.58 -0.70 1.58
CA LEU A 34 2.90 0.47 0.98
C LEU A 34 2.59 0.27 -0.52
N GLY A 35 2.08 -0.89 -0.85
CA GLY A 35 1.71 -1.28 -2.21
C GLY A 35 2.80 -2.05 -2.93
N ASP A 36 2.47 -2.55 -4.10
CA ASP A 36 3.34 -3.34 -4.98
C ASP A 36 4.05 -4.49 -4.25
N ALA A 37 3.30 -5.18 -3.37
CA ALA A 37 3.77 -6.42 -2.78
C ALA A 37 4.00 -7.49 -3.86
N GLY A 38 3.23 -7.45 -4.93
CA GLY A 38 3.29 -8.39 -6.05
C GLY A 38 2.76 -9.78 -5.70
N ILE A 39 2.03 -9.92 -4.61
CA ILE A 39 1.49 -11.20 -4.13
C ILE A 39 0.36 -11.69 -5.04
N ASN A 40 -0.42 -10.78 -5.64
CA ASN A 40 -1.51 -11.05 -6.56
C ASN A 40 -1.14 -10.67 -7.99
N TYR A 41 0.01 -11.13 -8.48
CA TYR A 41 0.54 -10.73 -9.78
C TYR A 41 0.20 -11.70 -10.90
N TYR A 42 0.46 -13.01 -10.74
CA TYR A 42 0.24 -13.99 -11.81
C TYR A 42 -1.18 -14.57 -11.80
N LEU A 43 -1.83 -14.61 -10.64
CA LEU A 43 -3.19 -15.12 -10.44
C LEU A 43 -3.35 -16.63 -10.71
N LEU A 44 -4.59 -17.12 -10.65
CA LEU A 44 -4.97 -18.51 -11.00
C LEU A 44 -4.09 -19.59 -10.33
N GLY A 45 -3.67 -19.35 -9.07
CA GLY A 45 -2.83 -20.28 -8.30
C GLY A 45 -1.34 -20.23 -8.61
N MET A 46 -0.90 -19.43 -9.58
CA MET A 46 0.53 -19.29 -9.90
C MET A 46 1.31 -18.52 -8.83
N ASP A 47 0.63 -17.80 -7.97
CA ASP A 47 1.22 -17.10 -6.83
C ASP A 47 1.24 -17.95 -5.55
N ASP A 48 0.65 -19.15 -5.55
CA ASP A 48 0.47 -19.98 -4.36
C ASP A 48 1.79 -20.32 -3.65
N ASN A 49 2.84 -20.66 -4.39
CA ASN A 49 4.13 -20.97 -3.78
C ASN A 49 4.70 -19.76 -3.01
N LEU A 50 4.60 -18.56 -3.58
CA LEU A 50 5.02 -17.34 -2.90
C LEU A 50 4.13 -17.08 -1.67
N LYS A 51 2.83 -17.26 -1.80
CA LYS A 51 1.89 -17.09 -0.68
C LYS A 51 2.14 -18.10 0.44
N ASP A 52 2.43 -19.37 0.13
CA ASP A 52 2.78 -20.40 1.11
C ASP A 52 4.07 -19.99 1.87
N GLU A 53 5.09 -19.53 1.16
CA GLU A 53 6.35 -19.05 1.73
C GLU A 53 6.13 -17.85 2.65
N LEU A 54 5.48 -16.79 2.17
CA LEU A 54 5.24 -15.57 2.92
C LEU A 54 4.35 -15.81 4.14
N ASN A 55 3.34 -16.68 3.99
CA ASN A 55 2.47 -17.02 5.11
C ASN A 55 3.22 -17.80 6.22
N SER A 56 4.39 -18.38 5.92
CA SER A 56 5.25 -19.05 6.91
C SER A 56 6.14 -18.07 7.69
N MET A 57 6.36 -16.84 7.22
CA MET A 57 7.21 -15.84 7.88
C MET A 57 6.71 -15.57 9.31
N PRO A 58 7.60 -15.30 10.27
CA PRO A 58 7.21 -14.97 11.66
C PRO A 58 6.77 -13.49 11.78
N ILE A 59 5.85 -13.05 10.94
CA ILE A 59 5.24 -11.72 10.94
C ILE A 59 3.91 -11.77 10.15
N THR A 60 2.98 -10.88 10.45
CA THR A 60 1.78 -10.67 9.64
C THR A 60 2.06 -9.55 8.62
N LEU A 61 1.83 -9.83 7.33
CA LEU A 61 1.96 -8.83 6.27
C LEU A 61 0.61 -8.13 6.09
N PHE A 62 0.62 -6.80 6.18
CA PHE A 62 -0.53 -5.94 5.88
C PHE A 62 -0.20 -5.12 4.64
N CYS A 63 -0.77 -5.53 3.50
CA CYS A 63 -0.45 -4.98 2.19
C CYS A 63 -1.48 -3.93 1.78
N ILE A 64 -1.01 -2.77 1.35
CA ILE A 64 -1.82 -1.78 0.63
C ILE A 64 -1.80 -2.18 -0.84
N HIS A 65 -2.88 -1.93 -1.58
CA HIS A 65 -2.91 -2.21 -3.00
C HIS A 65 -1.97 -1.27 -3.77
N GLY A 66 -1.11 -1.83 -4.61
CA GLY A 66 -0.26 -1.11 -5.56
C GLY A 66 -0.79 -1.16 -7.00
N ASN A 67 0.01 -0.68 -7.96
CA ASN A 67 -0.37 -0.74 -9.37
C ASN A 67 0.13 -2.01 -10.09
N HIS A 68 0.98 -2.80 -9.44
CA HIS A 68 1.57 -4.03 -10.01
C HIS A 68 0.93 -5.30 -9.47
N GLU A 69 -0.31 -5.25 -9.05
CA GLU A 69 -1.05 -6.42 -8.56
C GLU A 69 -2.56 -6.24 -8.72
N GLU A 70 -3.29 -7.37 -8.80
CA GLU A 70 -4.75 -7.32 -8.89
C GLU A 70 -5.36 -7.02 -7.51
N ARG A 71 -6.45 -6.24 -7.51
CA ARG A 71 -7.20 -5.94 -6.29
C ARG A 71 -7.85 -7.19 -5.73
N PRO A 72 -7.76 -7.44 -4.40
CA PRO A 72 -8.29 -8.64 -3.79
C PRO A 72 -9.78 -8.90 -4.06
N TYR A 73 -10.59 -7.85 -4.16
CA TYR A 73 -12.03 -8.01 -4.42
C TYR A 73 -12.34 -8.56 -5.82
N ASN A 74 -11.39 -8.54 -6.75
CA ASN A 74 -11.51 -9.16 -8.07
C ASN A 74 -11.05 -10.64 -8.06
N ILE A 75 -10.52 -11.14 -6.95
CA ILE A 75 -9.98 -12.50 -6.81
C ILE A 75 -10.95 -13.33 -5.95
N PRO A 76 -11.58 -14.38 -6.51
CA PRO A 76 -12.67 -15.11 -5.82
C PRO A 76 -12.30 -15.79 -4.51
N THR A 77 -11.01 -16.00 -4.24
CA THR A 77 -10.52 -16.68 -3.03
C THR A 77 -10.45 -15.78 -1.81
N TYR A 78 -10.49 -14.45 -2.01
CA TYR A 78 -10.48 -13.50 -0.91
C TYR A 78 -11.87 -13.33 -0.29
N THR A 79 -11.89 -13.14 1.03
CA THR A 79 -13.09 -12.81 1.80
C THR A 79 -12.83 -11.59 2.68
N GLU A 80 -13.88 -10.80 2.92
CA GLU A 80 -13.79 -9.67 3.85
C GLU A 80 -13.82 -10.16 5.30
N GLN A 81 -12.97 -9.57 6.14
CA GLN A 81 -12.91 -9.82 7.58
C GLN A 81 -12.72 -8.51 8.34
N LYS A 82 -13.21 -8.44 9.59
CA LYS A 82 -12.91 -7.30 10.49
C LYS A 82 -11.53 -7.49 11.12
N TRP A 83 -10.73 -6.43 11.08
CA TRP A 83 -9.38 -6.43 11.59
C TRP A 83 -8.95 -5.01 11.97
N HIS A 84 -8.42 -4.79 13.18
CA HIS A 84 -7.97 -3.48 13.67
C HIS A 84 -8.95 -2.31 13.40
N SER A 85 -10.23 -2.52 13.71
CA SER A 85 -11.35 -1.59 13.49
C SER A 85 -11.81 -1.43 12.04
N GLY A 86 -11.01 -1.79 11.05
CA GLY A 86 -11.34 -1.74 9.63
C GLY A 86 -11.82 -3.08 9.07
N THR A 87 -12.02 -3.12 7.77
CA THR A 87 -12.30 -4.31 6.97
C THR A 87 -11.08 -4.63 6.10
N VAL A 88 -10.69 -5.89 6.03
CA VAL A 88 -9.56 -6.38 5.22
C VAL A 88 -10.00 -7.51 4.33
N TYR A 89 -9.19 -7.81 3.32
CA TYR A 89 -9.32 -8.98 2.47
C TYR A 89 -8.30 -10.04 2.87
N VAL A 90 -8.74 -11.27 3.08
CA VAL A 90 -7.89 -12.40 3.48
C VAL A 90 -8.31 -13.65 2.73
N GLU A 91 -7.35 -14.45 2.29
CA GLU A 91 -7.58 -15.82 1.84
C GLU A 91 -7.46 -16.76 3.05
N SER A 92 -8.45 -17.64 3.25
CA SER A 92 -8.46 -18.57 4.39
C SER A 92 -7.23 -19.47 4.46
N LYS A 93 -6.61 -19.76 3.30
CA LYS A 93 -5.36 -20.54 3.19
C LYS A 93 -4.15 -19.74 3.72
N TYR A 94 -4.19 -18.41 3.66
CA TYR A 94 -3.06 -17.53 3.95
C TYR A 94 -3.42 -16.44 4.99
N PRO A 95 -3.76 -16.81 6.22
CA PRO A 95 -4.33 -15.89 7.21
C PRO A 95 -3.36 -14.78 7.68
N SER A 96 -2.07 -14.90 7.38
CA SER A 96 -1.07 -13.87 7.71
C SER A 96 -0.74 -12.94 6.53
N LEU A 97 -1.42 -13.12 5.40
CA LEU A 97 -1.31 -12.22 4.24
C LEU A 97 -2.61 -11.43 4.13
N ILE A 98 -2.61 -10.23 4.66
CA ILE A 98 -3.78 -9.37 4.81
C ILE A 98 -3.67 -8.23 3.83
N PHE A 99 -4.73 -7.97 3.06
CA PHE A 99 -4.82 -6.81 2.19
C PHE A 99 -5.81 -5.79 2.77
N ALA A 100 -5.37 -4.55 2.82
CA ALA A 100 -6.21 -3.45 3.22
C ALA A 100 -7.35 -3.23 2.22
N LYS A 101 -8.50 -2.80 2.73
CA LYS A 101 -9.58 -2.24 1.90
C LYS A 101 -9.41 -0.73 1.83
N ASP A 102 -9.37 -0.20 0.62
CA ASP A 102 -9.22 1.24 0.42
C ASP A 102 -10.36 2.01 1.10
N GLY A 103 -10.00 3.12 1.74
CA GLY A 103 -10.93 3.97 2.49
C GLY A 103 -11.17 3.52 3.93
N GLU A 104 -10.88 2.30 4.30
CA GLU A 104 -11.04 1.85 5.69
C GLU A 104 -10.01 2.53 6.62
N ILE A 105 -10.47 2.79 7.85
CA ILE A 105 -9.64 3.37 8.91
C ILE A 105 -9.27 2.27 9.89
N TYR A 106 -7.97 2.07 10.08
CA TYR A 106 -7.41 1.05 10.98
C TYR A 106 -6.86 1.67 12.24
N ASP A 107 -7.08 1.00 13.37
CA ASP A 107 -6.50 1.40 14.66
C ASP A 107 -5.21 0.60 14.93
N PHE A 108 -4.09 1.28 14.86
CA PHE A 108 -2.77 0.74 15.18
C PHE A 108 -2.26 1.32 16.51
N ASN A 109 -2.41 0.56 17.59
CA ASN A 109 -2.00 0.97 18.94
C ASN A 109 -2.64 2.31 19.41
N GLY A 110 -3.91 2.53 19.09
CA GLY A 110 -4.65 3.75 19.45
C GLY A 110 -4.45 4.91 18.48
N GLN A 111 -3.72 4.71 17.38
CA GLN A 111 -3.60 5.66 16.28
C GLN A 111 -4.41 5.21 15.07
N LYS A 112 -5.13 6.13 14.47
CA LYS A 112 -6.00 5.89 13.33
C LYS A 112 -5.29 6.24 12.02
N TYR A 113 -5.26 5.26 11.11
CA TYR A 113 -4.69 5.42 9.77
C TYR A 113 -5.73 5.07 8.72
N ILE A 114 -5.94 5.96 7.75
CA ILE A 114 -6.73 5.65 6.55
C ILE A 114 -5.81 5.06 5.48
N VAL A 115 -6.33 4.10 4.70
CA VAL A 115 -5.58 3.46 3.61
C VAL A 115 -6.12 3.92 2.26
N ILE A 116 -5.22 4.26 1.34
CA ILE A 116 -5.53 4.67 -0.04
C ILE A 116 -4.53 3.99 -1.00
N GLY A 117 -4.95 2.94 -1.66
CA GLY A 117 -4.11 2.17 -2.58
C GLY A 117 -4.22 2.63 -4.03
N GLY A 118 -3.24 2.18 -4.82
CA GLY A 118 -3.20 2.34 -6.27
C GLY A 118 -2.47 3.58 -6.77
N ALA A 119 -1.98 3.46 -8.01
CA ALA A 119 -1.30 4.52 -8.76
C ALA A 119 -1.34 4.18 -10.26
N TYR A 120 -0.95 5.11 -11.11
CA TYR A 120 -0.80 4.85 -12.54
C TYR A 120 0.55 4.17 -12.86
N SER A 121 0.53 3.12 -13.68
CA SER A 121 1.75 2.46 -14.15
C SER A 121 2.38 3.22 -15.32
N VAL A 122 3.49 3.91 -15.09
CA VAL A 122 4.23 4.64 -16.15
C VAL A 122 4.77 3.70 -17.24
N ASP A 123 4.92 2.42 -16.93
CA ASP A 123 5.38 1.38 -17.84
C ASP A 123 4.23 0.55 -18.47
N LYS A 124 2.97 0.96 -18.30
CA LYS A 124 1.77 0.30 -18.81
C LYS A 124 1.89 -0.15 -20.26
N TYR A 125 2.27 0.77 -21.16
CA TYR A 125 2.40 0.47 -22.58
C TYR A 125 3.50 -0.57 -22.86
N TYR A 126 4.61 -0.47 -22.16
CA TYR A 126 5.72 -1.43 -22.27
C TYR A 126 5.30 -2.82 -21.80
N ARG A 127 4.57 -2.91 -20.69
CA ARG A 127 4.03 -4.18 -20.17
C ARG A 127 3.09 -4.83 -21.16
N GLN A 128 2.17 -4.07 -21.74
CA GLN A 128 1.22 -4.58 -22.74
C GLN A 128 1.93 -5.13 -23.99
N ILE A 129 2.94 -4.45 -24.52
CA ILE A 129 3.74 -4.93 -25.68
C ILE A 129 4.49 -6.22 -25.34
N ARG A 130 5.02 -6.34 -24.10
CA ARG A 130 5.77 -7.51 -23.65
C ARG A 130 4.87 -8.68 -23.23
N GLY A 131 3.56 -8.51 -23.18
CA GLY A 131 2.63 -9.49 -22.64
C GLY A 131 2.80 -9.72 -21.13
N TRP A 132 3.31 -8.70 -20.42
CA TRP A 132 3.40 -8.70 -18.95
C TRP A 132 2.07 -8.29 -18.35
N GLN A 133 1.82 -8.67 -17.10
CA GLN A 133 0.59 -8.31 -16.41
C GLN A 133 0.49 -6.80 -16.22
N TRP A 134 -0.69 -6.29 -16.55
CA TRP A 134 -1.16 -4.96 -16.23
C TRP A 134 -2.62 -5.06 -15.80
N PHE A 135 -2.98 -4.35 -14.77
CA PHE A 135 -4.31 -4.43 -14.16
C PHE A 135 -5.09 -3.14 -14.39
N ALA A 136 -6.31 -3.26 -14.92
CA ALA A 136 -7.17 -2.11 -15.14
C ALA A 136 -7.63 -1.46 -13.82
N SER A 137 -7.52 -2.19 -12.71
CA SER A 137 -7.81 -1.78 -11.35
C SER A 137 -6.65 -1.04 -10.66
N GLU A 138 -5.58 -0.69 -11.39
CA GLU A 138 -4.37 -0.09 -10.82
C GLU A 138 -4.63 1.20 -10.05
N GLN A 139 -5.54 2.05 -10.50
CA GLN A 139 -5.92 3.30 -9.83
C GLN A 139 -7.24 3.15 -9.05
N PRO A 140 -7.50 3.97 -8.02
CA PRO A 140 -8.77 3.98 -7.33
C PRO A 140 -9.91 4.43 -8.26
N THR A 141 -11.02 3.69 -8.25
CA THR A 141 -12.25 4.06 -8.97
C THR A 141 -12.94 5.24 -8.28
N ASP A 142 -13.93 5.84 -8.96
CA ASP A 142 -14.73 6.92 -8.37
C ASP A 142 -15.48 6.46 -7.12
N GLU A 143 -15.94 5.19 -7.08
CA GLU A 143 -16.59 4.60 -5.90
C GLU A 143 -15.63 4.50 -4.71
N ILE A 144 -14.36 4.13 -4.97
CA ILE A 144 -13.31 4.11 -3.92
C ILE A 144 -13.05 5.52 -3.43
N LYS A 145 -12.92 6.51 -4.32
CA LYS A 145 -12.68 7.91 -3.97
C LYS A 145 -13.82 8.47 -3.10
N ILE A 146 -15.07 8.23 -3.51
CA ILE A 146 -16.25 8.62 -2.73
C ILE A 146 -16.24 7.97 -1.35
N PHE A 147 -15.91 6.67 -1.26
CA PHE A 147 -15.87 5.98 0.02
C PHE A 147 -14.77 6.52 0.94
N VAL A 148 -13.56 6.78 0.41
CA VAL A 148 -12.47 7.43 1.16
C VAL A 148 -12.93 8.76 1.75
N GLU A 149 -13.55 9.64 0.94
CA GLU A 149 -14.01 10.94 1.39
C GLU A 149 -15.14 10.83 2.45
N GLN A 150 -16.06 9.88 2.30
CA GLN A 150 -17.08 9.59 3.32
C GLN A 150 -16.46 9.12 4.64
N GLN A 151 -15.41 8.31 4.59
CA GLN A 151 -14.70 7.90 5.80
C GLN A 151 -13.98 9.07 6.47
N LEU A 152 -13.37 9.96 5.68
CA LEU A 152 -12.75 11.19 6.19
C LEU A 152 -13.81 12.16 6.77
N ASP A 153 -14.96 12.28 6.14
CA ASP A 153 -16.10 13.05 6.69
C ASP A 153 -16.53 12.49 8.06
N SER A 154 -16.54 11.17 8.23
CA SER A 154 -16.95 10.52 9.49
C SER A 154 -16.02 10.82 10.68
N VAL A 155 -14.80 11.29 10.41
CA VAL A 155 -13.81 11.70 11.42
C VAL A 155 -13.51 13.20 11.36
N ASP A 156 -14.39 14.00 10.78
CA ASP A 156 -14.23 15.47 10.64
C ASP A 156 -12.90 15.86 9.99
N TRP A 157 -12.41 15.06 9.03
CA TRP A 157 -11.12 15.24 8.36
C TRP A 157 -9.92 15.37 9.30
N LYS A 158 -9.95 14.61 10.41
CA LYS A 158 -8.88 14.56 11.41
C LYS A 158 -8.48 13.11 11.67
N ILE A 159 -7.21 12.78 11.39
CA ILE A 159 -6.70 11.43 11.55
C ILE A 159 -5.22 11.48 11.97
N ASP A 160 -4.70 10.40 12.56
CA ASP A 160 -3.29 10.38 12.94
C ASP A 160 -2.38 10.21 11.71
N GLY A 161 -2.78 9.39 10.75
CA GLY A 161 -1.98 9.23 9.54
C GLY A 161 -2.71 8.67 8.33
N VAL A 162 -2.00 8.74 7.21
CA VAL A 162 -2.40 8.18 5.92
C VAL A 162 -1.36 7.15 5.47
N LEU A 163 -1.84 6.03 4.97
CA LEU A 163 -1.04 4.99 4.33
C LEU A 163 -1.50 4.88 2.88
N SER A 164 -0.72 5.38 1.94
CA SER A 164 -1.07 5.32 0.52
C SER A 164 -0.02 4.60 -0.31
N HIS A 165 -0.39 4.20 -1.54
CA HIS A 165 0.62 3.68 -2.45
C HIS A 165 1.41 4.82 -3.10
N THR A 166 0.75 5.85 -3.65
CA THR A 166 1.41 7.04 -4.21
C THR A 166 1.21 8.27 -3.32
N THR A 167 1.86 9.39 -3.64
CA THR A 167 1.80 10.65 -2.88
C THR A 167 0.76 11.61 -3.46
N PRO A 168 0.34 12.64 -2.70
CA PRO A 168 -0.22 13.84 -3.32
C PRO A 168 0.75 14.40 -4.36
N LYS A 169 0.23 14.97 -5.44
CA LYS A 169 1.03 15.42 -6.59
C LYS A 169 2.08 16.46 -6.22
N GLU A 170 1.79 17.36 -5.28
CA GLU A 170 2.72 18.39 -4.82
C GLU A 170 4.00 17.80 -4.21
N TYR A 171 3.91 16.58 -3.67
CA TYR A 171 5.02 15.87 -3.02
C TYR A 171 5.65 14.78 -3.89
N GLU A 172 5.35 14.74 -5.18
CA GLU A 172 6.02 13.80 -6.09
C GLU A 172 7.53 14.08 -6.12
N PRO A 173 8.39 13.06 -5.96
CA PRO A 173 9.84 13.20 -6.00
C PRO A 173 10.31 13.37 -7.45
N THR A 174 10.03 14.52 -8.07
CA THR A 174 10.29 14.77 -9.49
C THR A 174 11.76 14.58 -9.90
N TRP A 175 12.67 14.75 -8.95
CA TRP A 175 14.11 14.50 -9.12
C TRP A 175 14.46 13.02 -9.30
N ALA A 176 13.57 12.10 -8.90
CA ALA A 176 13.74 10.66 -9.03
C ALA A 176 13.03 10.08 -10.28
N PHE A 177 12.31 10.89 -11.03
CA PHE A 177 11.58 10.42 -12.20
C PHE A 177 12.50 9.84 -13.26
N LEU A 178 12.05 8.75 -13.90
CA LEU A 178 12.77 8.11 -14.99
C LEU A 178 12.86 9.06 -16.19
N SER A 179 14.08 9.40 -16.61
CA SER A 179 14.34 10.36 -17.68
C SER A 179 13.76 9.98 -19.05
N GLY A 180 13.42 8.70 -19.24
CA GLY A 180 12.81 8.20 -20.49
C GLY A 180 11.28 8.28 -20.52
N ILE A 181 10.63 8.73 -19.46
CA ILE A 181 9.17 8.82 -19.36
C ILE A 181 8.72 10.26 -19.63
N ASP A 182 7.88 10.42 -20.66
CA ASP A 182 7.21 11.70 -20.96
C ASP A 182 6.12 11.96 -19.92
N GLN A 183 6.41 12.81 -18.95
CA GLN A 183 5.51 13.11 -17.83
C GLN A 183 4.19 13.74 -18.27
N SER A 184 4.12 14.34 -19.48
CA SER A 184 2.85 14.89 -20.00
C SER A 184 1.83 13.83 -20.40
N LYS A 185 2.26 12.56 -20.48
CA LYS A 185 1.43 11.39 -20.83
C LYS A 185 1.10 10.51 -19.64
N VAL A 186 1.64 10.83 -18.48
CA VAL A 186 1.35 10.09 -17.23
C VAL A 186 0.01 10.57 -16.70
N ASP A 187 -0.88 9.62 -16.41
CA ASP A 187 -2.16 9.92 -15.78
C ASP A 187 -1.94 10.21 -14.29
N LYS A 188 -2.08 11.46 -13.90
CA LYS A 188 -1.91 11.95 -12.52
C LYS A 188 -3.23 12.08 -11.76
N THR A 189 -4.28 11.42 -12.21
CA THR A 189 -5.63 11.58 -11.63
C THR A 189 -5.65 11.21 -10.14
N THR A 190 -4.91 10.17 -9.77
CA THR A 190 -4.80 9.74 -8.36
C THR A 190 -4.05 10.78 -7.53
N GLU A 191 -2.88 11.20 -7.95
CA GLU A 191 -2.04 12.17 -7.23
C GLU A 191 -2.72 13.54 -7.09
N ILE A 192 -3.40 14.00 -8.15
CA ILE A 192 -4.20 15.25 -8.11
C ILE A 192 -5.37 15.14 -7.12
N TRP A 193 -6.05 14.00 -7.07
CA TRP A 193 -7.09 13.76 -6.09
C TRP A 193 -6.53 13.72 -4.66
N LEU A 194 -5.37 13.09 -4.46
CA LEU A 194 -4.68 13.08 -3.15
C LEU A 194 -4.28 14.49 -2.69
N ASP A 195 -3.93 15.42 -3.60
CA ASP A 195 -3.73 16.84 -3.26
C ASP A 195 -4.99 17.44 -2.63
N THR A 196 -6.18 17.12 -3.18
CA THR A 196 -7.43 17.65 -2.62
C THR A 196 -7.73 17.12 -1.22
N ILE A 197 -7.30 15.89 -0.92
CA ILE A 197 -7.40 15.30 0.41
C ILE A 197 -6.39 15.97 1.34
N GLU A 198 -5.14 16.07 0.93
CA GLU A 198 -4.05 16.63 1.73
C GLU A 198 -4.36 18.05 2.20
N GLN A 199 -4.87 18.91 1.32
CA GLN A 199 -5.22 20.30 1.60
C GLN A 199 -6.36 20.47 2.64
N ARG A 200 -7.19 19.44 2.84
CA ARG A 200 -8.31 19.47 3.79
C ARG A 200 -8.03 18.71 5.08
N LEU A 201 -7.12 17.74 5.03
CA LEU A 201 -6.91 16.77 6.10
C LEU A 201 -6.01 17.35 7.20
N THR A 202 -6.40 17.17 8.45
CA THR A 202 -5.52 17.37 9.60
C THR A 202 -4.92 16.02 9.99
N TYR A 203 -3.61 15.85 9.81
CA TYR A 203 -2.90 14.60 10.04
C TYR A 203 -1.48 14.84 10.60
N LYS A 204 -0.85 13.79 11.13
CA LYS A 204 0.52 13.86 11.68
C LYS A 204 1.55 13.25 10.73
N HIS A 205 1.18 12.14 10.07
CA HIS A 205 2.08 11.35 9.25
C HIS A 205 1.37 10.92 7.97
N TRP A 206 2.11 10.93 6.86
CA TRP A 206 1.67 10.33 5.61
C TRP A 206 2.80 9.47 5.06
N TYR A 207 2.56 8.17 4.87
CA TYR A 207 3.51 7.24 4.31
C TYR A 207 3.06 6.79 2.93
N ALA A 208 3.97 6.80 1.96
CA ALA A 208 3.70 6.40 0.58
C ALA A 208 4.84 5.53 0.02
N GLY A 209 4.54 4.71 -1.00
CA GLY A 209 5.51 3.90 -1.77
C GLY A 209 5.71 4.42 -3.18
N HIS A 210 5.62 3.53 -4.18
CA HIS A 210 5.53 3.76 -5.62
C HIS A 210 6.78 4.32 -6.31
N PHE A 211 7.45 5.32 -5.75
CA PHE A 211 8.53 6.03 -6.43
C PHE A 211 9.92 5.38 -6.29
N HIS A 212 10.03 4.28 -5.58
CA HIS A 212 11.27 3.51 -5.36
C HIS A 212 12.43 4.34 -4.78
N VAL A 213 12.11 5.31 -3.93
CA VAL A 213 13.07 6.13 -3.18
C VAL A 213 12.68 6.20 -1.70
N ASP A 214 13.67 6.36 -0.85
CA ASP A 214 13.47 6.67 0.55
C ASP A 214 13.72 8.16 0.76
N SER A 215 12.66 8.95 0.94
CA SER A 215 12.73 10.39 1.14
C SER A 215 11.63 10.90 2.07
N GLN A 216 11.80 12.11 2.55
CA GLN A 216 10.79 12.78 3.37
C GLN A 216 10.74 14.26 3.04
N GLU A 217 9.53 14.78 2.86
CA GLU A 217 9.26 16.21 2.68
C GLU A 217 8.07 16.60 3.57
N GLY A 218 8.34 17.46 4.54
CA GLY A 218 7.33 17.83 5.55
C GLY A 218 6.80 16.60 6.31
N PRO A 219 5.47 16.43 6.37
CA PRO A 219 4.85 15.29 7.04
C PRO A 219 4.77 14.03 6.16
N ILE A 220 5.13 14.12 4.87
CA ILE A 220 5.03 13.02 3.90
C ILE A 220 6.36 12.31 3.79
N LYS A 221 6.33 11.00 3.98
CA LYS A 221 7.48 10.10 3.88
C LYS A 221 7.23 9.08 2.76
N ILE A 222 8.12 9.09 1.77
CA ILE A 222 8.15 8.07 0.71
C ILE A 222 9.12 6.98 1.16
N MET A 223 8.69 5.74 1.04
CA MET A 223 9.46 4.58 1.49
C MET A 223 9.67 3.60 0.34
N PHE A 224 10.84 2.99 0.30
CA PHE A 224 11.17 1.92 -0.63
C PHE A 224 11.81 0.73 0.10
N LYS A 225 13.12 0.81 0.35
CA LYS A 225 13.85 -0.32 0.96
C LYS A 225 13.98 -0.25 2.46
N LYS A 226 13.86 0.93 3.04
CA LYS A 226 13.93 1.08 4.49
C LYS A 226 12.76 0.38 5.16
N ILE A 227 13.05 -0.22 6.31
CA ILE A 227 12.05 -0.72 7.24
C ILE A 227 12.15 0.13 8.49
N GLU A 228 11.04 0.72 8.88
CA GLU A 228 10.99 1.57 10.08
C GLU A 228 9.86 1.10 10.99
N LYS A 229 9.92 1.43 12.26
CA LYS A 229 8.78 1.28 13.16
C LYS A 229 7.72 2.33 12.78
N LEU A 230 6.46 1.92 12.69
CA LEU A 230 5.37 2.89 12.52
C LEU A 230 5.41 3.88 13.69
N ALA A 231 5.28 5.17 13.41
CA ALA A 231 5.43 6.20 14.44
C ALA A 231 4.50 5.93 15.63
N ASP A 232 5.08 5.90 16.82
CA ASP A 232 4.31 5.86 18.07
C ASP A 232 3.86 7.29 18.42
N THR A 233 2.74 7.43 19.11
CA THR A 233 2.37 8.72 19.74
C THR A 233 3.39 9.07 20.81
N PHE A 234 4.03 10.22 20.70
CA PHE A 234 4.63 10.90 21.84
C PHE A 234 3.62 11.84 22.48
#